data_dcd9ceddbdc3373987cdb85faaaef882
#
_entry.id   dcd9ceddbdc3373987cdb85faaaef882
#
_cell.length_a   1.000
_cell.length_b   1.000
_cell.length_c   1.000
_cell.angle_alpha   90.00
_cell.angle_beta   90.00
_cell.angle_gamma   90.00
#
_symmetry.space_group_name_H-M   'P 1'
#
loop_
_entity.id
_entity.type
_entity.pdbx_description
1 polymer ?
#
loop_
_entity_poly.entity_id
_entity_poly.type
_entity_poly.pdbx_seq_one_letter_code
_entity_poly.pdbx_strand_id
1 'polypeptide(L)'
;MPTLAQIWKQIDALPHRYVFYTKKEIRYLPEILAEGENILALTSGYMNTSTWLCVCTNRRVLFLDRGMFFGLRQIQMNLDRIQSIDSSYTIFFGALRFWDGASSITIKMVLKSSIHPFVKTVQEAMDLYKRQMVYDLAASATNAHRTAQSSGSLNATADLTSELERLGKLREAGHLSEAEFQQAKSKLLQS
;
A
#
# COMPACT_ATOMS: atom_id res chain seq x y z
N MET A 1 -4.45 15.84 5.91
CA MET A 1 -5.35 15.11 6.84
C MET A 1 -6.80 15.46 6.52
N PRO A 2 -7.74 14.52 6.53
CA PRO A 2 -9.14 14.80 6.26
C PRO A 2 -9.77 15.61 7.40
N THR A 3 -10.72 16.49 7.08
CA THR A 3 -11.50 17.21 8.09
C THR A 3 -12.64 16.34 8.63
N LEU A 4 -13.16 16.67 9.81
CA LEU A 4 -14.30 15.95 10.37
C LEU A 4 -15.54 15.99 9.47
N ALA A 5 -15.76 17.09 8.75
CA ALA A 5 -16.84 17.22 7.77
C ALA A 5 -16.66 16.27 6.58
N GLN A 6 -15.44 16.11 6.10
CA GLN A 6 -15.10 15.12 5.05
C GLN A 6 -15.32 13.68 5.52
N ILE A 7 -14.95 13.37 6.77
CA ILE A 7 -15.21 12.06 7.38
C ILE A 7 -16.71 11.76 7.42
N TRP A 8 -17.52 12.70 7.92
CA TRP A 8 -18.98 12.51 7.93
C TRP A 8 -19.55 12.34 6.53
N LYS A 9 -19.07 13.12 5.55
CA LYS A 9 -19.49 12.97 4.15
C LYS A 9 -19.16 11.59 3.59
N GLN A 10 -17.97 11.04 3.91
CA GLN A 10 -17.63 9.66 3.52
C GLN A 10 -18.56 8.65 4.19
N ILE A 11 -18.78 8.76 5.50
CA ILE A 11 -19.66 7.86 6.25
C ILE A 11 -21.10 7.91 5.73
N ASP A 12 -21.61 9.11 5.42
CA ASP A 12 -22.97 9.29 4.90
C ASP A 12 -23.17 8.70 3.49
N ALA A 13 -22.10 8.61 2.72
CA ALA A 13 -22.10 7.96 1.40
C ALA A 13 -22.06 6.43 1.46
N LEU A 14 -21.75 5.83 2.62
CA LEU A 14 -21.67 4.37 2.74
C LEU A 14 -23.07 3.73 2.71
N PRO A 15 -23.26 2.64 1.95
CA PRO A 15 -24.55 1.95 1.85
C PRO A 15 -24.95 1.28 3.17
N HIS A 16 -23.99 0.89 3.98
CA HIS A 16 -24.18 0.22 5.26
C HIS A 16 -23.32 0.88 6.33
N ARG A 17 -23.97 1.59 7.25
CA ARG A 17 -23.31 2.27 8.38
C ARG A 17 -23.97 1.89 9.69
N TYR A 18 -23.23 1.25 10.55
CA TYR A 18 -23.71 0.85 11.87
C TYR A 18 -22.78 1.42 12.94
N VAL A 19 -23.10 2.60 13.43
CA VAL A 19 -22.29 3.38 14.39
C VAL A 19 -22.97 3.48 15.74
N PHE A 20 -23.37 2.34 16.29
CA PHE A 20 -24.05 2.31 17.58
C PHE A 20 -23.08 2.67 18.71
N TYR A 21 -23.38 3.72 19.45
CA TYR A 21 -22.57 4.26 20.57
C TYR A 21 -21.10 4.62 20.26
N THR A 22 -20.70 4.78 19.01
CA THR A 22 -19.29 5.04 18.62
C THR A 22 -19.09 6.41 17.93
N LYS A 23 -20.03 7.35 18.09
CA LYS A 23 -19.89 8.71 17.53
C LYS A 23 -18.69 9.48 18.08
N LYS A 24 -18.26 9.18 19.31
CA LYS A 24 -17.09 9.83 19.92
C LYS A 24 -15.78 9.34 19.29
N GLU A 25 -15.69 8.09 18.87
CA GLU A 25 -14.55 7.52 18.17
C GLU A 25 -14.40 8.13 16.78
N ILE A 26 -15.52 8.35 16.07
CA ILE A 26 -15.53 8.98 14.74
C ILE A 26 -14.88 10.38 14.77
N ARG A 27 -15.01 11.13 15.84
CA ARG A 27 -14.42 12.47 15.98
C ARG A 27 -12.88 12.46 15.95
N TYR A 28 -12.25 11.31 16.23
CA TYR A 28 -10.80 11.16 16.21
C TYR A 28 -10.27 10.64 14.86
N LEU A 29 -11.13 10.15 13.96
CA LEU A 29 -10.70 9.69 12.65
C LEU A 29 -9.88 10.72 11.85
N PRO A 30 -10.17 12.04 11.90
CA PRO A 30 -9.32 13.03 11.24
C PRO A 30 -7.85 13.02 11.66
N GLU A 31 -7.58 12.69 12.94
CA GLU A 31 -6.22 12.64 13.50
C GLU A 31 -5.52 11.30 13.20
N ILE A 32 -6.30 10.25 12.93
CA ILE A 32 -5.82 8.87 12.77
C ILE A 32 -5.60 8.51 11.30
N LEU A 33 -6.50 8.98 10.41
CA LEU A 33 -6.45 8.64 9.00
C LEU A 33 -5.32 9.40 8.29
N ALA A 34 -4.54 8.67 7.50
CA ALA A 34 -3.50 9.24 6.66
C ALA A 34 -4.11 9.99 5.47
N GLU A 35 -3.30 10.81 4.82
CA GLU A 35 -3.70 11.46 3.58
C GLU A 35 -3.99 10.41 2.49
N GLY A 36 -5.13 10.58 1.78
CA GLY A 36 -5.63 9.62 0.81
C GLY A 36 -6.18 8.31 1.41
N GLU A 37 -6.28 8.21 2.75
CA GLU A 37 -6.93 7.07 3.40
C GLU A 37 -8.44 7.31 3.47
N ASN A 38 -9.22 6.43 2.82
CA ASN A 38 -10.66 6.55 2.69
C ASN A 38 -11.39 5.45 3.48
N ILE A 39 -12.52 5.81 4.08
CA ILE A 39 -13.38 4.89 4.81
C ILE A 39 -14.23 4.12 3.80
N LEU A 40 -14.19 2.79 3.87
CA LEU A 40 -14.94 1.89 2.99
C LEU A 40 -16.13 1.23 3.70
N ALA A 41 -16.00 0.94 4.99
CA ALA A 41 -17.07 0.39 5.82
C ALA A 41 -16.85 0.70 7.29
N LEU A 42 -17.96 0.72 8.04
CA LEU A 42 -17.96 0.86 9.50
C LEU A 42 -18.91 -0.15 10.12
N THR A 43 -18.51 -0.65 11.28
CA THR A 43 -19.39 -1.38 12.19
C THR A 43 -18.97 -1.11 13.63
N SER A 44 -19.79 -1.47 14.58
CA SER A 44 -19.48 -1.40 16.00
C SER A 44 -19.76 -2.72 16.69
N GLY A 45 -19.04 -2.97 17.73
CA GLY A 45 -19.22 -4.18 18.54
C GLY A 45 -18.59 -4.03 19.92
N TYR A 46 -18.45 -5.12 20.63
CA TYR A 46 -18.01 -5.16 22.00
C TYR A 46 -16.73 -5.98 22.14
N MET A 47 -15.70 -5.41 22.74
CA MET A 47 -14.44 -6.07 23.02
C MET A 47 -13.87 -5.53 24.34
N ASN A 48 -13.36 -6.42 25.20
CA ASN A 48 -12.74 -6.04 26.48
C ASN A 48 -13.57 -5.07 27.33
N THR A 49 -14.86 -5.38 27.54
CA THR A 49 -15.79 -4.62 28.37
C THR A 49 -16.19 -3.23 27.86
N SER A 50 -15.84 -2.86 26.63
CA SER A 50 -16.23 -1.58 26.02
C SER A 50 -16.73 -1.74 24.59
N THR A 51 -17.42 -0.69 24.10
CA THR A 51 -17.87 -0.60 22.71
C THR A 51 -16.73 -0.07 21.86
N TRP A 52 -16.43 -0.78 20.78
CA TRP A 52 -15.40 -0.42 19.81
C TRP A 52 -16.01 -0.07 18.46
N LEU A 53 -15.47 0.96 17.83
CA LEU A 53 -15.69 1.27 16.42
C LEU A 53 -14.71 0.44 15.59
N CYS A 54 -15.23 -0.30 14.61
CA CYS A 54 -14.42 -1.00 13.63
C CYS A 54 -14.57 -0.31 12.27
N VAL A 55 -13.46 0.12 11.69
CA VAL A 55 -13.40 0.90 10.43
C VAL A 55 -12.53 0.15 9.43
N CYS A 56 -13.09 -0.21 8.28
CA CYS A 56 -12.32 -0.64 7.14
C CYS A 56 -11.95 0.57 6.29
N THR A 57 -10.68 0.70 5.95
CA THR A 57 -10.17 1.69 5.01
C THR A 57 -9.55 1.02 3.79
N ASN A 58 -9.10 1.80 2.83
CA ASN A 58 -8.33 1.30 1.68
C ASN A 58 -6.90 0.83 2.02
N ARG A 59 -6.49 0.88 3.31
CA ARG A 59 -5.13 0.49 3.76
C ARG A 59 -5.14 -0.53 4.90
N ARG A 60 -6.10 -0.43 5.82
CA ARG A 60 -6.11 -1.20 7.08
C ARG A 60 -7.51 -1.31 7.67
N VAL A 61 -7.67 -2.20 8.63
CA VAL A 61 -8.81 -2.24 9.54
C VAL A 61 -8.38 -1.60 10.86
N LEU A 62 -9.14 -0.63 11.33
CA LEU A 62 -8.94 0.10 12.57
C LEU A 62 -9.99 -0.32 13.60
N PHE A 63 -9.57 -0.52 14.83
CA PHE A 63 -10.43 -0.72 15.99
C PHE A 63 -10.16 0.41 16.97
N LEU A 64 -11.19 1.19 17.30
CA LEU A 64 -11.08 2.39 18.12
C LEU A 64 -12.04 2.29 19.30
N ASP A 65 -11.53 2.57 20.48
CA ASP A 65 -12.32 2.75 21.68
C ASP A 65 -11.88 4.01 22.42
N ARG A 66 -12.81 4.89 22.62
CA ARG A 66 -12.63 6.01 23.51
C ARG A 66 -13.28 5.73 24.86
N GLY A 67 -12.47 5.29 25.80
CA GLY A 67 -12.88 5.14 27.19
C GLY A 67 -13.48 6.42 27.76
N MET A 68 -14.38 6.29 28.73
CA MET A 68 -14.99 7.47 29.40
C MET A 68 -13.94 8.30 30.18
N PHE A 69 -12.91 7.66 30.72
CA PHE A 69 -11.92 8.28 31.60
C PHE A 69 -10.47 8.21 31.09
N PHE A 70 -10.14 7.30 30.19
CA PHE A 70 -8.77 7.02 29.77
C PHE A 70 -8.66 7.05 28.25
N GLY A 71 -8.19 8.13 27.69
CA GLY A 71 -7.66 8.25 26.35
C GLY A 71 -8.33 7.47 25.21
N LEU A 72 -7.72 7.50 24.05
CA LEU A 72 -8.09 6.70 22.89
C LEU A 72 -7.27 5.39 22.87
N ARG A 73 -7.94 4.25 22.83
CA ARG A 73 -7.32 2.96 22.53
C ARG A 73 -7.50 2.66 21.05
N GLN A 74 -6.41 2.33 20.39
CA GLN A 74 -6.39 2.03 18.96
C GLN A 74 -5.66 0.73 18.73
N ILE A 75 -6.27 -0.16 17.94
CA ILE A 75 -5.64 -1.36 17.36
C ILE A 75 -5.82 -1.23 15.86
N GLN A 76 -4.81 -1.65 15.09
CA GLN A 76 -4.89 -1.64 13.63
C GLN A 76 -4.32 -2.91 13.05
N MET A 77 -4.86 -3.33 11.91
CA MET A 77 -4.38 -4.47 11.14
C MET A 77 -4.35 -4.07 9.67
N ASN A 78 -3.17 -4.03 9.07
CA ASN A 78 -3.01 -3.70 7.65
C ASN A 78 -3.68 -4.78 6.78
N LEU A 79 -4.22 -4.38 5.63
CA LEU A 79 -4.97 -5.29 4.75
C LEU A 79 -4.09 -6.44 4.21
N ASP A 80 -2.80 -6.21 4.00
CA ASP A 80 -1.83 -7.23 3.58
C ASP A 80 -1.52 -8.28 4.66
N ARG A 81 -1.74 -7.95 5.93
CA ARG A 81 -1.51 -8.85 7.06
C ARG A 81 -2.72 -9.69 7.44
N ILE A 82 -3.91 -9.35 7.00
CA ILE A 82 -5.11 -10.14 7.29
C ILE A 82 -5.05 -11.45 6.49
N GLN A 83 -4.99 -12.58 7.21
CA GLN A 83 -4.97 -13.91 6.60
C GLN A 83 -6.37 -14.53 6.54
N SER A 84 -7.18 -14.36 7.60
CA SER A 84 -8.57 -14.78 7.60
C SER A 84 -9.48 -13.83 8.35
N ILE A 85 -10.74 -13.85 7.97
CA ILE A 85 -11.83 -13.16 8.66
C ILE A 85 -12.93 -14.18 8.89
N ASP A 86 -13.12 -14.54 10.15
CA ASP A 86 -14.18 -15.46 10.56
C ASP A 86 -15.38 -14.67 11.07
N SER A 87 -16.56 -15.12 10.76
CA SER A 87 -17.80 -14.54 11.28
C SER A 87 -18.67 -15.63 11.90
N SER A 88 -19.26 -15.33 13.04
CA SER A 88 -20.25 -16.18 13.69
C SER A 88 -21.52 -15.39 13.96
N TYR A 89 -22.65 -16.06 13.99
CA TYR A 89 -23.95 -15.42 14.07
C TYR A 89 -24.78 -16.04 15.18
N THR A 90 -25.50 -15.20 15.89
CA THR A 90 -26.64 -15.55 16.73
C THR A 90 -27.92 -15.00 16.10
N ILE A 91 -29.00 -14.91 16.85
CA ILE A 91 -30.29 -14.44 16.31
C ILE A 91 -30.19 -12.98 15.82
N PHE A 92 -29.67 -12.06 16.63
CA PHE A 92 -29.60 -10.62 16.35
C PHE A 92 -28.18 -10.09 16.20
N PHE A 93 -27.20 -10.73 16.80
CA PHE A 93 -25.82 -10.33 16.85
C PHE A 93 -24.90 -11.43 16.35
N GLY A 94 -23.65 -11.10 16.20
CA GLY A 94 -22.60 -12.06 15.91
C GLY A 94 -21.24 -11.57 16.38
N ALA A 95 -20.20 -12.23 15.92
CA ALA A 95 -18.82 -11.83 16.17
C ALA A 95 -18.03 -11.85 14.86
N LEU A 96 -17.04 -10.98 14.80
CA LEU A 96 -16.01 -10.92 13.77
C LEU A 96 -14.67 -11.22 14.41
N ARG A 97 -13.90 -12.10 13.79
CA ARG A 97 -12.54 -12.43 14.20
C ARG A 97 -11.61 -12.20 13.02
N PHE A 98 -10.59 -11.41 13.25
CA PHE A 98 -9.51 -11.13 12.31
C PHE A 98 -8.27 -11.86 12.76
N TRP A 99 -7.60 -12.56 11.86
CA TRP A 99 -6.38 -13.31 12.11
C TRP A 99 -5.26 -12.85 11.19
N ASP A 100 -4.07 -12.57 11.75
CA ASP A 100 -2.88 -12.10 11.02
C ASP A 100 -1.76 -13.15 10.90
N GLY A 101 -2.05 -14.40 11.27
CA GLY A 101 -1.07 -15.48 11.30
C GLY A 101 -0.41 -15.69 12.66
N ALA A 102 -0.37 -14.69 13.51
CA ALA A 102 0.23 -14.75 14.84
C ALA A 102 -0.78 -14.45 15.97
N SER A 103 -1.64 -13.48 15.75
CA SER A 103 -2.62 -13.00 16.72
C SER A 103 -4.01 -12.87 16.13
N SER A 104 -5.03 -12.78 17.00
CA SER A 104 -6.40 -12.54 16.55
C SER A 104 -7.06 -11.41 17.32
N ILE A 105 -7.85 -10.62 16.62
CA ILE A 105 -8.73 -9.60 17.19
C ILE A 105 -10.16 -10.10 17.02
N THR A 106 -10.91 -10.20 18.12
CA THR A 106 -12.31 -10.63 18.07
C THR A 106 -13.20 -9.54 18.64
N ILE A 107 -14.13 -9.07 17.81
CA ILE A 107 -15.17 -8.12 18.20
C ILE A 107 -16.51 -8.87 18.24
N LYS A 108 -17.21 -8.79 19.37
CA LYS A 108 -18.49 -9.48 19.65
C LYS A 108 -19.65 -8.50 19.61
N MET A 109 -20.88 -8.99 19.72
CA MET A 109 -22.10 -8.18 19.75
C MET A 109 -22.20 -7.22 18.56
N VAL A 110 -21.65 -7.62 17.41
CA VAL A 110 -21.80 -6.91 16.14
C VAL A 110 -23.21 -7.19 15.62
N LEU A 111 -23.91 -6.16 15.15
CA LEU A 111 -25.25 -6.32 14.61
C LEU A 111 -25.20 -7.25 13.38
N LYS A 112 -26.02 -8.30 13.37
CA LYS A 112 -26.02 -9.35 12.34
C LYS A 112 -26.10 -8.79 10.91
N SER A 113 -26.96 -7.78 10.68
CA SER A 113 -27.15 -7.14 9.38
C SER A 113 -25.91 -6.38 8.89
N SER A 114 -24.98 -6.00 9.79
CA SER A 114 -23.76 -5.29 9.39
C SER A 114 -22.57 -6.23 9.11
N ILE A 115 -22.62 -7.47 9.58
CA ILE A 115 -21.47 -8.38 9.49
C ILE A 115 -21.16 -8.72 8.04
N HIS A 116 -22.13 -9.23 7.28
CA HIS A 116 -21.90 -9.66 5.90
C HIS A 116 -21.43 -8.51 4.99
N PRO A 117 -22.08 -7.34 4.98
CA PRO A 117 -21.60 -6.20 4.19
C PRO A 117 -20.19 -5.75 4.60
N PHE A 118 -19.90 -5.72 5.91
CA PHE A 118 -18.59 -5.32 6.40
C PHE A 118 -17.49 -6.30 5.97
N VAL A 119 -17.69 -7.61 6.16
CA VAL A 119 -16.74 -8.66 5.75
C VAL A 119 -16.49 -8.61 4.25
N LYS A 120 -17.55 -8.49 3.45
CA LYS A 120 -17.44 -8.36 1.99
C LYS A 120 -16.57 -7.17 1.61
N THR A 121 -16.82 -5.99 2.19
CA THR A 121 -16.02 -4.79 1.91
C THR A 121 -14.56 -4.96 2.32
N VAL A 122 -14.28 -5.62 3.46
CA VAL A 122 -12.88 -5.88 3.86
C VAL A 122 -12.21 -6.82 2.86
N GLN A 123 -12.87 -7.88 2.41
CA GLN A 123 -12.32 -8.81 1.40
C GLN A 123 -12.04 -8.09 0.08
N GLU A 124 -12.98 -7.27 -0.41
CA GLU A 124 -12.79 -6.46 -1.62
C GLU A 124 -11.61 -5.48 -1.46
N ALA A 125 -11.49 -4.84 -0.29
CA ALA A 125 -10.36 -3.95 0.01
C ALA A 125 -9.03 -4.69 0.03
N MET A 126 -8.97 -5.90 0.61
CA MET A 126 -7.78 -6.75 0.59
C MET A 126 -7.36 -7.12 -0.83
N ASP A 127 -8.31 -7.49 -1.68
CA ASP A 127 -8.04 -7.86 -3.07
C ASP A 127 -7.55 -6.67 -3.89
N LEU A 128 -8.16 -5.50 -3.72
CA LEU A 128 -7.73 -4.27 -4.37
C LEU A 128 -6.32 -3.86 -3.91
N TYR A 129 -6.05 -3.94 -2.62
CA TYR A 129 -4.74 -3.63 -2.05
C TYR A 129 -3.64 -4.56 -2.61
N LYS A 130 -3.90 -5.88 -2.66
CA LYS A 130 -2.97 -6.85 -3.25
C LYS A 130 -2.69 -6.57 -4.73
N ARG A 131 -3.72 -6.27 -5.51
CA ARG A 131 -3.57 -5.90 -6.93
C ARG A 131 -2.71 -4.65 -7.08
N GLN A 132 -2.96 -3.61 -6.28
CA GLN A 132 -2.18 -2.38 -6.30
C GLN A 132 -0.71 -2.64 -6.00
N MET A 133 -0.39 -3.44 -4.98
CA MET A 133 0.99 -3.83 -4.66
C MET A 133 1.69 -4.55 -5.83
N VAL A 134 0.98 -5.46 -6.53
CA VAL A 134 1.55 -6.15 -7.71
C VAL A 134 1.82 -5.16 -8.83
N TYR A 135 0.91 -4.22 -9.08
CA TYR A 135 1.12 -3.16 -10.09
C TYR A 135 2.32 -2.27 -9.75
N ASP A 136 2.44 -1.85 -8.50
CA ASP A 136 3.54 -0.97 -8.06
C ASP A 136 4.89 -1.69 -8.12
N LEU A 137 4.94 -2.98 -7.81
CA LEU A 137 6.13 -3.83 -7.96
C LEU A 137 6.51 -4.01 -9.44
N ALA A 138 5.54 -4.28 -10.31
CA ALA A 138 5.79 -4.42 -11.75
C ALA A 138 6.27 -3.10 -12.37
N ALA A 139 5.68 -1.97 -12.00
CA ALA A 139 6.08 -0.65 -12.46
C ALA A 139 7.51 -0.29 -12.00
N SER A 140 7.87 -0.60 -10.76
CA SER A 140 9.22 -0.37 -10.24
C SER A 140 10.26 -1.28 -10.92
N ALA A 141 9.94 -2.55 -11.21
CA ALA A 141 10.81 -3.45 -11.95
C ALA A 141 11.04 -2.96 -13.41
N THR A 142 9.99 -2.46 -14.06
CA THR A 142 10.10 -1.92 -15.44
C THR A 142 10.94 -0.63 -15.46
N ASN A 143 10.79 0.24 -14.46
CA ASN A 143 11.60 1.44 -14.34
C ASN A 143 13.07 1.12 -14.03
N ALA A 144 13.34 0.14 -13.17
CA ALA A 144 14.71 -0.33 -12.89
C ALA A 144 15.38 -0.90 -14.16
N HIS A 145 14.65 -1.66 -14.99
CA HIS A 145 15.16 -2.17 -16.27
C HIS A 145 15.45 -1.02 -17.27
N ARG A 146 14.57 -0.02 -17.34
CA ARG A 146 14.78 1.14 -18.23
C ARG A 146 15.98 1.97 -17.78
N THR A 147 16.17 2.15 -16.48
CA THR A 147 17.34 2.86 -15.94
C THR A 147 18.64 2.09 -16.16
N ALA A 148 18.61 0.77 -16.04
CA ALA A 148 19.76 -0.09 -16.35
C ALA A 148 20.13 -0.09 -17.83
N GLN A 149 19.14 -0.08 -18.72
CA GLN A 149 19.38 0.03 -20.17
C GLN A 149 19.89 1.41 -20.58
N SER A 150 19.40 2.49 -19.96
CA SER A 150 19.92 3.86 -20.23
C SER A 150 21.34 4.06 -19.70
N SER A 151 21.70 3.48 -18.57
CA SER A 151 23.08 3.50 -18.06
C SER A 151 24.00 2.58 -18.85
N GLY A 152 23.52 1.45 -19.38
CA GLY A 152 24.27 0.57 -20.29
C GLY A 152 24.59 1.27 -21.62
N SER A 153 23.66 2.04 -22.18
CA SER A 153 23.87 2.80 -23.40
C SER A 153 24.81 4.00 -23.21
N LEU A 154 24.78 4.67 -22.07
CA LEU A 154 25.72 5.76 -21.72
C LEU A 154 27.13 5.24 -21.45
N ASN A 155 27.28 4.05 -20.88
CA ASN A 155 28.56 3.41 -20.67
C ASN A 155 29.17 2.91 -21.98
N ALA A 156 28.38 2.36 -22.91
CA ALA A 156 28.85 1.93 -24.21
C ALA A 156 29.37 3.12 -25.08
N THR A 157 28.70 4.28 -25.02
CA THR A 157 29.19 5.49 -25.72
C THR A 157 30.41 6.12 -25.05
N ALA A 158 30.50 6.07 -23.72
CA ALA A 158 31.68 6.54 -22.97
C ALA A 158 32.90 5.61 -23.20
N ASP A 159 32.69 4.33 -23.33
CA ASP A 159 33.72 3.34 -23.63
C ASP A 159 34.26 3.49 -25.05
N LEU A 160 33.37 3.68 -26.05
CA LEU A 160 33.74 3.97 -27.43
C LEU A 160 34.55 5.29 -27.60
N THR A 161 34.17 6.32 -26.88
CA THR A 161 34.92 7.61 -26.91
C THR A 161 36.29 7.46 -26.28
N SER A 162 36.42 6.76 -25.19
CA SER A 162 37.69 6.50 -24.50
C SER A 162 38.66 5.65 -25.36
N GLU A 163 38.16 4.66 -26.07
CA GLU A 163 38.92 3.83 -27.00
C GLU A 163 39.39 4.61 -28.24
N LEU A 164 38.53 5.51 -28.79
CA LEU A 164 38.90 6.39 -29.88
C LEU A 164 39.99 7.38 -29.47
N GLU A 165 39.94 7.96 -28.28
CA GLU A 165 40.97 8.83 -27.75
C GLU A 165 42.30 8.06 -27.56
N ARG A 166 42.26 6.83 -27.11
CA ARG A 166 43.43 5.96 -26.93
C ARG A 166 44.10 5.66 -28.27
N LEU A 167 43.33 5.35 -29.30
CA LEU A 167 43.83 5.17 -30.66
C LEU A 167 44.45 6.43 -31.20
N GLY A 168 43.87 7.61 -30.94
CA GLY A 168 44.42 8.93 -31.33
C GLY A 168 45.79 9.18 -30.71
N LYS A 169 45.97 8.93 -29.43
CA LYS A 169 47.24 9.05 -28.69
C LYS A 169 48.32 8.12 -29.22
N LEU A 170 47.98 6.87 -29.56
CA LEU A 170 48.91 5.90 -30.13
C LEU A 170 49.41 6.30 -31.54
N ARG A 171 48.54 6.95 -32.33
CA ARG A 171 48.93 7.52 -33.63
C ARG A 171 49.88 8.73 -33.42
N GLU A 172 49.53 9.65 -32.53
CA GLU A 172 50.38 10.82 -32.24
C GLU A 172 51.75 10.45 -31.65
N ALA A 173 51.81 9.34 -30.89
CA ALA A 173 53.06 8.79 -30.36
C ALA A 173 53.88 7.99 -31.42
N GLY A 174 53.37 7.85 -32.66
CA GLY A 174 54.05 7.16 -33.75
C GLY A 174 54.00 5.62 -33.64
N HIS A 175 53.21 5.08 -32.77
CA HIS A 175 53.01 3.65 -32.57
C HIS A 175 51.99 3.01 -33.51
N LEU A 176 51.19 3.84 -34.21
CA LEU A 176 50.19 3.41 -35.19
C LEU A 176 50.36 4.29 -36.47
N SER A 177 50.44 3.61 -37.61
CA SER A 177 50.37 4.30 -38.91
C SER A 177 48.95 4.78 -39.19
N GLU A 178 48.82 5.77 -40.10
CA GLU A 178 47.51 6.30 -40.49
C GLU A 178 46.57 5.20 -41.03
N ALA A 179 47.07 4.24 -41.77
CA ALA A 179 46.29 3.14 -42.32
C ALA A 179 45.76 2.21 -41.20
N GLU A 180 46.59 1.89 -40.19
CA GLU A 180 46.19 1.09 -39.04
C GLU A 180 45.20 1.77 -38.15
N PHE A 181 45.35 3.11 -37.96
CA PHE A 181 44.41 3.92 -37.23
C PHE A 181 43.01 3.93 -37.88
N GLN A 182 42.93 4.13 -39.22
CA GLN A 182 41.66 4.10 -39.95
C GLN A 182 41.00 2.73 -39.90
N GLN A 183 41.77 1.64 -39.96
CA GLN A 183 41.26 0.28 -39.87
C GLN A 183 40.71 -0.02 -38.46
N ALA A 184 41.43 0.38 -37.41
CA ALA A 184 40.99 0.19 -36.02
C ALA A 184 39.72 1.01 -35.74
N LYS A 185 39.68 2.27 -36.19
CA LYS A 185 38.53 3.17 -36.07
C LYS A 185 37.28 2.59 -36.75
N SER A 186 37.40 2.09 -37.96
CA SER A 186 36.26 1.50 -38.67
C SER A 186 35.74 0.22 -38.01
N LYS A 187 36.59 -0.63 -37.42
CA LYS A 187 36.18 -1.81 -36.64
C LYS A 187 35.42 -1.42 -35.37
N LEU A 188 35.88 -0.40 -34.65
CA LEU A 188 35.26 0.13 -33.44
C LEU A 188 33.87 0.72 -33.68
N LEU A 189 33.65 1.34 -34.84
CA LEU A 189 32.36 1.94 -35.19
C LEU A 189 31.37 0.97 -35.81
N GLN A 190 31.77 -0.30 -36.08
CA GLN A 190 30.94 -1.36 -36.66
C GLN A 190 30.58 -2.45 -35.64
N SER A 191 31.16 -2.43 -34.43
CA SER A 191 30.85 -3.34 -33.31
C SER A 191 29.74 -2.74 -32.43
#